data_5fc561b84c7c59341a3d0aaccb16bd2d
#
_entry.id   5fc561b84c7c59341a3d0aaccb16bd2d
#
_cell.length_a   1.000
_cell.length_b   1.000
_cell.length_c   1.000
_cell.angle_alpha   90.00
_cell.angle_beta   90.00
_cell.angle_gamma   90.00
#
_symmetry.space_group_name_H-M   'P 1'
#
loop_
_entity.id
_entity.type
_entity.pdbx_description
1 polymer ?
#
loop_
_entity_poly.entity_id
_entity_poly.type
_entity_poly.pdbx_seq_one_letter_code
_entity_poly.pdbx_strand_id
1 'polypeptide(L)'
;MHGKLLILKIVKNASTQVLSWSEAVEAVSSEPVKNVQPSLSVPTQITKIGDDYFLVDCYHNQILTSKTPDAPLTDWYVMTDQINRGHTIAGDGTVYLADDTENNRVLIFEKQDGQFCLTQLFNEIGTRPHYVVYDETEKRFYVLSSMTGQLYVFYRPDPDSSSVALEKILSVPELDQIYVRSFTIDGDDLYFVSGNQSILRTRKKDLKILERFPVPAEISGMIQLTHIQDWFYITVSTDLTGNQDYATILRVQDLNDLSSGSWEDIYDNFVGGGTPYYISSFDGHYYLTEHRIPGHSVWQFDVIDNALTDIRALF
;
A
#
# COMPACT_ATOMS: atom_id res chain seq x y z
N MET A 1 2.28 28.57 26.32
CA MET A 1 2.40 27.18 26.85
C MET A 1 1.38 26.38 26.11
N HIS A 2 1.81 25.69 25.05
CA HIS A 2 0.93 24.91 24.21
C HIS A 2 0.89 23.49 24.79
N GLY A 3 -0.27 23.09 25.28
CA GLY A 3 -0.44 21.78 25.89
C GLY A 3 -0.58 20.73 24.81
N LYS A 4 0.42 19.87 24.68
CA LYS A 4 0.27 18.62 23.93
C LYS A 4 -0.79 17.76 24.61
N LEU A 5 -1.88 17.47 23.92
CA LEU A 5 -2.88 16.53 24.41
C LEU A 5 -2.39 15.10 24.11
N LEU A 6 -1.81 14.46 25.09
CA LEU A 6 -1.40 13.05 25.01
C LEU A 6 -2.64 12.19 25.31
N ILE A 7 -3.21 11.54 24.31
CA ILE A 7 -4.30 10.59 24.50
C ILE A 7 -3.69 9.20 24.65
N LEU A 8 -3.48 8.78 25.91
CA LEU A 8 -3.06 7.42 26.23
C LEU A 8 -4.28 6.50 26.17
N LYS A 9 -4.35 5.63 25.18
CA LYS A 9 -5.37 4.59 25.11
C LYS A 9 -4.75 3.23 25.36
N ILE A 10 -5.05 2.62 26.49
CA ILE A 10 -4.62 1.26 26.83
C ILE A 10 -5.57 0.27 26.17
N VAL A 11 -5.09 -0.46 25.17
CA VAL A 11 -5.81 -1.60 24.62
C VAL A 11 -5.35 -2.85 25.38
N LYS A 12 -6.18 -3.38 26.25
CA LYS A 12 -5.91 -4.63 26.94
C LYS A 12 -6.38 -5.80 26.06
N ASN A 13 -5.46 -6.52 25.45
CA ASN A 13 -5.68 -7.87 24.99
C ASN A 13 -4.89 -8.85 25.87
N ALA A 14 -5.41 -10.05 26.07
CA ALA A 14 -5.06 -10.98 27.15
C ALA A 14 -3.61 -11.50 27.15
N SER A 15 -2.73 -11.08 26.26
CA SER A 15 -1.34 -11.56 26.22
C SER A 15 -0.27 -10.51 25.86
N THR A 16 -0.63 -9.27 25.50
CA THR A 16 0.40 -8.25 25.22
C THR A 16 -0.15 -6.86 25.53
N GLN A 17 0.50 -6.13 26.42
CA GLN A 17 0.25 -4.69 26.60
C GLN A 17 0.98 -3.97 25.46
N VAL A 18 0.24 -3.49 24.49
CA VAL A 18 0.76 -2.54 23.52
C VAL A 18 0.26 -1.15 23.91
N LEU A 19 1.17 -0.30 24.33
CA LEU A 19 0.91 1.12 24.50
C LEU A 19 1.04 1.77 23.13
N SER A 20 -0.07 1.98 22.44
CA SER A 20 -0.07 2.86 21.28
C SER A 20 -0.61 4.23 21.71
N TRP A 21 0.08 5.25 21.27
CA TRP A 21 -0.27 6.63 21.53
C TRP A 21 -0.33 7.38 20.20
N SER A 22 -1.34 8.18 20.02
CA SER A 22 -1.37 9.16 18.96
C SER A 22 -0.88 10.49 19.49
N GLU A 23 -0.01 11.14 18.75
CA GLU A 23 0.37 12.52 19.01
C GLU A 23 -0.52 13.41 18.12
N ALA A 24 -1.33 14.28 18.77
CA ALA A 24 -2.06 15.30 18.01
C ALA A 24 -1.06 16.36 17.56
N VAL A 25 -1.04 16.66 16.28
CA VAL A 25 -0.18 17.68 15.68
C VAL A 25 -1.02 18.91 15.42
N GLU A 26 -0.50 20.07 15.72
CA GLU A 26 -1.15 21.34 15.36
C GLU A 26 -1.15 21.41 13.81
N ALA A 27 -2.34 21.49 13.20
CA ALA A 27 -2.48 21.52 11.76
C ALA A 27 -1.73 22.72 11.18
N VAL A 28 -0.70 22.45 10.39
CA VAL A 28 0.04 23.51 9.69
C VAL A 28 -0.54 23.61 8.30
N SER A 29 -1.28 24.67 8.01
CA SER A 29 -1.65 25.01 6.64
C SER A 29 -0.47 25.69 5.97
N SER A 30 0.09 25.05 4.96
CA SER A 30 1.02 25.68 4.02
C SER A 30 0.30 25.97 2.72
N GLU A 31 0.69 27.02 2.00
CA GLU A 31 0.25 27.20 0.62
C GLU A 31 0.56 25.93 -0.20
N PRO A 32 -0.34 25.52 -1.12
CA PRO A 32 -0.08 24.33 -1.93
C PRO A 32 1.25 24.43 -2.69
N VAL A 33 2.14 23.49 -2.44
CA VAL A 33 3.46 23.44 -3.08
C VAL A 33 3.39 22.58 -4.32
N LYS A 34 3.71 23.15 -5.48
CA LYS A 34 3.81 22.36 -6.72
C LYS A 34 5.01 21.42 -6.66
N ASN A 35 4.82 20.24 -7.25
CA ASN A 35 5.91 19.32 -7.47
C ASN A 35 6.97 19.94 -8.39
N VAL A 36 8.21 19.90 -7.96
CA VAL A 36 9.36 20.41 -8.74
C VAL A 36 10.16 19.30 -9.42
N GLN A 37 9.83 18.05 -9.14
CA GLN A 37 10.50 16.89 -9.73
C GLN A 37 9.94 16.62 -11.13
N PRO A 38 10.78 16.61 -12.17
CA PRO A 38 10.35 16.37 -13.54
C PRO A 38 10.06 14.89 -13.83
N SER A 39 10.51 14.00 -12.95
CA SER A 39 10.33 12.55 -13.05
C SER A 39 10.12 11.94 -11.68
N LEU A 40 9.52 10.77 -11.65
CA LEU A 40 9.38 9.95 -10.45
C LEU A 40 10.67 9.18 -10.17
N SER A 41 10.96 8.92 -8.90
CA SER A 41 12.11 8.11 -8.51
C SER A 41 11.71 6.64 -8.34
N VAL A 42 10.91 6.34 -7.32
CA VAL A 42 10.35 5.00 -7.12
C VAL A 42 8.86 5.18 -6.80
N PRO A 43 8.00 5.32 -7.82
CA PRO A 43 6.57 5.36 -7.59
C PRO A 43 6.10 3.98 -7.12
N THR A 44 5.45 3.94 -5.98
CA THR A 44 4.98 2.69 -5.39
C THR A 44 3.47 2.53 -5.53
N GLN A 45 2.72 3.62 -5.47
CA GLN A 45 1.27 3.57 -5.60
C GLN A 45 0.74 4.80 -6.33
N ILE A 46 -0.23 4.60 -7.23
CA ILE A 46 -1.18 5.62 -7.66
C ILE A 46 -2.57 5.18 -7.22
N THR A 47 -3.36 6.08 -6.64
CA THR A 47 -4.71 5.75 -6.16
C THR A 47 -5.62 6.97 -6.22
N LYS A 48 -6.94 6.74 -6.10
CA LYS A 48 -7.95 7.79 -5.99
C LYS A 48 -8.69 7.65 -4.68
N ILE A 49 -8.84 8.75 -3.94
CA ILE A 49 -9.61 8.80 -2.70
C ILE A 49 -10.52 10.02 -2.80
N GLY A 50 -11.83 9.80 -2.86
CA GLY A 50 -12.79 10.86 -3.16
C GLY A 50 -12.55 11.44 -4.55
N ASP A 51 -12.35 12.77 -4.63
CA ASP A 51 -12.12 13.51 -5.88
C ASP A 51 -10.63 13.79 -6.16
N ASP A 52 -9.73 13.25 -5.35
CA ASP A 52 -8.30 13.50 -5.47
C ASP A 52 -7.54 12.23 -5.85
N TYR A 53 -6.56 12.39 -6.74
CA TYR A 53 -5.60 11.36 -7.09
C TYR A 53 -4.34 11.56 -6.28
N PHE A 54 -3.74 10.45 -5.87
CA PHE A 54 -2.51 10.42 -5.07
C PHE A 54 -1.48 9.55 -5.75
N LEU A 55 -0.23 9.99 -5.72
CA LEU A 55 0.91 9.26 -6.21
C LEU A 55 2.00 9.27 -5.15
N VAL A 56 2.38 8.09 -4.67
CA VAL A 56 3.44 7.92 -3.68
C VAL A 56 4.77 7.74 -4.41
N ASP A 57 5.65 8.73 -4.29
CA ASP A 57 7.00 8.71 -4.86
C ASP A 57 8.02 8.45 -3.75
N CYS A 58 8.22 7.17 -3.47
CA CYS A 58 8.88 6.65 -2.27
C CYS A 58 10.29 7.22 -2.07
N TYR A 59 11.13 7.27 -3.11
CA TYR A 59 12.52 7.72 -2.95
C TYR A 59 12.72 9.23 -3.05
N HIS A 60 11.70 9.97 -3.48
CA HIS A 60 11.64 11.41 -3.26
C HIS A 60 11.03 11.77 -1.90
N ASN A 61 10.61 10.76 -1.10
CA ASN A 61 10.02 10.94 0.22
C ASN A 61 8.78 11.85 0.19
N GLN A 62 7.92 11.68 -0.80
CA GLN A 62 6.75 12.54 -0.98
C GLN A 62 5.52 11.77 -1.43
N ILE A 63 4.37 12.32 -1.10
CA ILE A 63 3.08 11.97 -1.70
C ILE A 63 2.60 13.18 -2.49
N LEU A 64 2.28 12.95 -3.74
CA LEU A 64 1.74 13.96 -4.65
C LEU A 64 0.23 13.83 -4.74
N THR A 65 -0.45 14.93 -5.03
CA THR A 65 -1.91 14.95 -5.28
C THR A 65 -2.25 15.77 -6.50
N SER A 66 -3.28 15.36 -7.24
CA SER A 66 -3.80 16.04 -8.41
C SER A 66 -5.31 15.85 -8.52
N LYS A 67 -5.96 16.65 -9.37
CA LYS A 67 -7.37 16.47 -9.75
C LYS A 67 -7.54 15.61 -11.01
N THR A 68 -6.46 15.28 -11.69
CA THR A 68 -6.45 14.39 -12.86
C THR A 68 -5.24 13.45 -12.80
N PRO A 69 -5.38 12.15 -13.16
CA PRO A 69 -4.30 11.18 -13.01
C PRO A 69 -3.19 11.33 -14.06
N ASP A 70 -3.48 12.01 -15.17
CA ASP A 70 -2.61 12.19 -16.34
C ASP A 70 -2.09 13.61 -16.51
N ALA A 71 -2.26 14.48 -15.50
CA ALA A 71 -1.64 15.80 -15.50
C ALA A 71 -0.11 15.69 -15.53
N PRO A 72 0.61 16.60 -16.23
CA PRO A 72 2.06 16.65 -16.13
C PRO A 72 2.53 16.68 -14.67
N LEU A 73 3.61 15.96 -14.34
CA LEU A 73 4.09 15.84 -12.94
C LEU A 73 4.32 17.19 -12.26
N THR A 74 4.72 18.22 -13.03
CA THR A 74 4.91 19.59 -12.52
C THR A 74 3.60 20.32 -12.19
N ASP A 75 2.45 19.77 -12.58
CA ASP A 75 1.14 20.28 -12.22
C ASP A 75 0.50 19.57 -11.02
N TRP A 76 1.14 18.52 -10.55
CA TRP A 76 0.81 17.88 -9.27
C TRP A 76 1.29 18.77 -8.11
N TYR A 77 0.65 18.63 -6.96
CA TYR A 77 1.02 19.30 -5.71
C TYR A 77 1.59 18.30 -4.73
N VAL A 78 2.53 18.76 -3.91
CA VAL A 78 3.04 17.96 -2.78
C VAL A 78 1.98 17.96 -1.69
N MET A 79 1.37 16.81 -1.44
CA MET A 79 0.49 16.60 -0.30
C MET A 79 1.29 16.60 0.99
N THR A 80 2.41 15.87 1.00
CA THR A 80 3.37 15.81 2.11
C THR A 80 4.75 15.38 1.63
N ASP A 81 5.78 15.92 2.27
CA ASP A 81 7.18 15.49 2.20
C ASP A 81 7.71 15.07 3.59
N GLN A 82 6.81 14.85 4.55
CA GLN A 82 7.15 14.47 5.93
C GLN A 82 7.22 12.96 6.14
N ILE A 83 7.26 12.19 5.07
CA ILE A 83 7.42 10.74 5.08
C ILE A 83 8.85 10.35 4.71
N ASN A 84 9.32 9.22 5.23
CA ASN A 84 10.59 8.65 4.85
C ASN A 84 10.35 7.25 4.25
N ARG A 85 10.47 7.17 2.92
CA ARG A 85 10.22 5.97 2.12
C ARG A 85 8.84 5.35 2.38
N GLY A 86 7.79 6.19 2.44
CA GLY A 86 6.40 5.70 2.43
C GLY A 86 6.06 5.03 1.12
N HIS A 87 5.18 4.03 1.17
CA HIS A 87 4.83 3.21 0.02
C HIS A 87 3.38 3.33 -0.38
N THR A 88 2.49 3.62 0.58
CA THR A 88 1.06 3.63 0.33
C THR A 88 0.32 4.72 1.10
N ILE A 89 -0.82 5.10 0.55
CA ILE A 89 -1.83 5.94 1.19
C ILE A 89 -3.20 5.32 0.99
N ALA A 90 -4.04 5.36 2.02
CA ALA A 90 -5.45 5.00 1.93
C ALA A 90 -6.31 6.01 2.69
N GLY A 91 -7.57 6.15 2.30
CA GLY A 91 -8.47 7.09 2.95
C GLY A 91 -9.93 6.67 2.84
N ASP A 92 -10.76 7.19 3.73
CA ASP A 92 -12.22 7.03 3.72
C ASP A 92 -12.96 8.29 3.20
N GLY A 93 -12.20 9.24 2.63
CA GLY A 93 -12.72 10.53 2.16
C GLY A 93 -12.74 11.61 3.23
N THR A 94 -12.58 11.27 4.51
CA THR A 94 -12.46 12.22 5.64
C THR A 94 -11.04 12.28 6.16
N VAL A 95 -10.43 11.12 6.35
CA VAL A 95 -9.04 10.98 6.80
C VAL A 95 -8.24 10.17 5.80
N TYR A 96 -6.94 10.44 5.78
CA TYR A 96 -5.97 9.81 4.89
C TYR A 96 -4.82 9.28 5.73
N LEU A 97 -4.54 7.99 5.64
CA LEU A 97 -3.47 7.31 6.36
C LEU A 97 -2.35 6.98 5.40
N ALA A 98 -1.13 7.37 5.74
CA ALA A 98 0.07 7.02 4.98
C ALA A 98 1.09 6.34 5.88
N ASP A 99 1.75 5.31 5.36
CA ASP A 99 2.88 4.69 6.05
C ASP A 99 4.13 5.57 5.92
N ASP A 100 4.89 5.62 6.98
CA ASP A 100 6.20 6.27 7.07
C ASP A 100 7.21 5.19 7.49
N THR A 101 7.62 4.42 6.48
CA THR A 101 8.27 3.11 6.62
C THR A 101 9.54 3.14 7.47
N GLU A 102 10.48 4.03 7.16
CA GLU A 102 11.77 4.07 7.87
C GLU A 102 11.67 4.67 9.28
N ASN A 103 10.59 5.40 9.56
CA ASN A 103 10.33 5.96 10.88
C ASN A 103 9.42 5.08 11.76
N ASN A 104 8.97 3.92 11.26
CA ASN A 104 8.07 3.00 11.96
C ASN A 104 6.81 3.66 12.49
N ARG A 105 6.16 4.51 11.68
CA ARG A 105 4.97 5.25 12.08
C ARG A 105 3.94 5.35 10.96
N VAL A 106 2.74 5.79 11.34
CA VAL A 106 1.64 6.10 10.42
C VAL A 106 1.24 7.55 10.63
N LEU A 107 1.12 8.28 9.54
CA LEU A 107 0.69 9.67 9.51
C LEU A 107 -0.78 9.73 9.11
N ILE A 108 -1.54 10.60 9.80
CA ILE A 108 -2.96 10.82 9.56
C ILE A 108 -3.14 12.25 9.09
N PHE A 109 -3.73 12.39 7.93
CA PHE A 109 -4.05 13.69 7.35
C PHE A 109 -5.56 13.87 7.26
N GLU A 110 -6.00 15.11 7.29
CA GLU A 110 -7.34 15.52 6.88
C GLU A 110 -7.26 16.67 5.88
N LYS A 111 -8.32 16.85 5.11
CA LYS A 111 -8.38 17.94 4.13
C LYS A 111 -9.11 19.13 4.75
N GLN A 112 -8.40 20.25 4.94
CA GLN A 112 -8.93 21.51 5.47
C GLN A 112 -8.73 22.61 4.42
N ASP A 113 -9.81 23.28 4.03
CA ASP A 113 -9.78 24.35 3.03
C ASP A 113 -9.08 23.96 1.70
N GLY A 114 -9.22 22.70 1.31
CA GLY A 114 -8.62 22.17 0.09
C GLY A 114 -7.17 21.69 0.23
N GLN A 115 -6.56 21.84 1.41
CA GLN A 115 -5.20 21.42 1.70
C GLN A 115 -5.18 20.20 2.63
N PHE A 116 -4.16 19.35 2.51
CA PHE A 116 -3.97 18.21 3.37
C PHE A 116 -3.10 18.59 4.56
N CYS A 117 -3.67 18.48 5.75
CA CYS A 117 -3.02 18.83 7.01
C CYS A 117 -2.73 17.56 7.80
N LEU A 118 -1.49 17.39 8.26
CA LEU A 118 -1.14 16.34 9.22
C LEU A 118 -1.79 16.67 10.57
N THR A 119 -2.66 15.78 11.07
CA THR A 119 -3.43 16.03 12.30
C THR A 119 -3.12 15.02 13.40
N GLN A 120 -2.70 13.82 13.05
CA GLN A 120 -2.29 12.79 14.03
C GLN A 120 -1.11 11.99 13.48
N LEU A 121 -0.36 11.38 14.38
CA LEU A 121 0.60 10.34 14.03
C LEU A 121 0.60 9.23 15.09
N PHE A 122 0.87 8.02 14.64
CA PHE A 122 1.08 6.86 15.50
C PHE A 122 2.52 6.40 15.33
N ASN A 123 3.29 6.45 16.41
CA ASN A 123 4.65 5.95 16.49
C ASN A 123 4.67 4.46 16.82
N GLU A 124 5.81 3.82 16.64
CA GLU A 124 6.06 2.43 17.05
C GLU A 124 5.10 1.42 16.38
N ILE A 125 4.78 1.67 15.10
CA ILE A 125 3.96 0.76 14.30
C ILE A 125 4.84 -0.37 13.77
N GLY A 126 5.17 -1.29 14.65
CA GLY A 126 6.00 -2.45 14.34
C GLY A 126 7.38 -2.11 13.78
N THR A 127 7.77 -2.82 12.74
CA THR A 127 9.02 -2.58 12.00
C THR A 127 8.71 -2.50 10.52
N ARG A 128 8.98 -1.34 9.92
CA ARG A 128 8.72 -1.03 8.51
C ARG A 128 7.23 -1.20 8.16
N PRO A 129 6.31 -0.35 8.68
CA PRO A 129 4.97 -0.26 8.12
C PRO A 129 5.09 0.04 6.62
N HIS A 130 4.40 -0.73 5.77
CA HIS A 130 4.70 -0.74 4.35
C HIS A 130 3.46 -0.73 3.46
N TYR A 131 2.33 -1.10 4.00
CA TYR A 131 1.11 -1.19 3.23
C TYR A 131 -0.09 -0.77 4.07
N VAL A 132 -0.82 0.21 3.56
CA VAL A 132 -2.04 0.74 4.16
C VAL A 132 -3.20 0.51 3.20
N VAL A 133 -4.31 -0.01 3.70
CA VAL A 133 -5.53 -0.17 2.92
C VAL A 133 -6.75 0.18 3.77
N TYR A 134 -7.79 0.74 3.13
CA TYR A 134 -9.09 0.96 3.74
C TYR A 134 -10.09 -0.08 3.26
N ASP A 135 -10.71 -0.79 4.19
CA ASP A 135 -11.83 -1.70 3.94
C ASP A 135 -13.15 -0.93 4.11
N GLU A 136 -13.78 -0.63 3.00
CA GLU A 136 -15.05 0.09 2.99
C GLU A 136 -16.20 -0.69 3.64
N THR A 137 -16.13 -2.02 3.63
CA THR A 137 -17.16 -2.87 4.20
C THR A 137 -17.15 -2.82 5.72
N GLU A 138 -15.96 -2.91 6.30
CA GLU A 138 -15.80 -2.87 7.76
C GLU A 138 -15.57 -1.46 8.31
N LYS A 139 -15.31 -0.48 7.43
CA LYS A 139 -14.91 0.90 7.80
C LYS A 139 -13.66 0.88 8.69
N ARG A 140 -12.64 0.13 8.24
CA ARG A 140 -11.37 -0.06 8.96
C ARG A 140 -10.18 0.19 8.04
N PHE A 141 -9.14 0.76 8.61
CA PHE A 141 -7.84 0.84 7.98
C PHE A 141 -6.97 -0.29 8.51
N TYR A 142 -6.25 -0.93 7.63
CA TYR A 142 -5.30 -1.98 7.96
C TYR A 142 -3.90 -1.53 7.55
N VAL A 143 -2.95 -1.63 8.48
CA VAL A 143 -1.55 -1.27 8.26
C VAL A 143 -0.67 -2.48 8.54
N LEU A 144 0.06 -2.92 7.53
CA LEU A 144 0.99 -4.04 7.63
C LEU A 144 2.35 -3.56 8.10
N SER A 145 2.85 -4.16 9.19
CA SER A 145 4.26 -4.09 9.58
C SER A 145 5.03 -5.21 8.88
N SER A 146 5.86 -4.84 7.90
CA SER A 146 6.51 -5.77 6.98
C SER A 146 7.38 -6.84 7.64
N MET A 147 8.04 -6.51 8.77
CA MET A 147 9.05 -7.38 9.38
C MET A 147 8.56 -8.13 10.61
N THR A 148 7.34 -7.87 11.07
CA THR A 148 6.84 -8.45 12.32
C THR A 148 5.62 -9.36 12.12
N GLY A 149 5.11 -9.45 10.87
CA GLY A 149 3.88 -10.19 10.59
C GLY A 149 2.65 -9.62 11.33
N GLN A 150 2.72 -8.37 11.77
CA GLN A 150 1.64 -7.69 12.49
C GLN A 150 0.78 -6.86 11.55
N LEU A 151 -0.52 -6.87 11.82
CA LEU A 151 -1.52 -6.06 11.14
C LEU A 151 -2.20 -5.15 12.16
N TYR A 152 -1.97 -3.85 12.04
CA TYR A 152 -2.56 -2.82 12.89
C TYR A 152 -3.89 -2.39 12.30
N VAL A 153 -4.96 -2.45 13.07
CA VAL A 153 -6.32 -2.12 12.63
C VAL A 153 -6.74 -0.81 13.27
N PHE A 154 -7.00 0.19 12.43
CA PHE A 154 -7.44 1.51 12.88
C PHE A 154 -8.87 1.78 12.43
N TYR A 155 -9.52 2.71 13.12
CA TYR A 155 -10.88 3.13 12.80
C TYR A 155 -11.14 4.56 13.27
N ARG A 156 -12.19 5.17 12.77
CA ARG A 156 -12.73 6.42 13.33
C ARG A 156 -13.79 6.06 14.37
N PRO A 157 -13.56 6.37 15.67
CA PRO A 157 -14.53 6.09 16.74
C PRO A 157 -15.84 6.85 16.58
N ASP A 158 -15.75 8.04 15.99
CA ASP A 158 -16.87 8.92 15.68
C ASP A 158 -16.82 9.23 14.19
N PRO A 159 -17.87 8.86 13.41
CA PRO A 159 -17.91 9.14 11.98
C PRO A 159 -17.91 10.64 11.62
N ASP A 160 -18.32 11.49 12.55
CA ASP A 160 -18.34 12.94 12.35
C ASP A 160 -17.02 13.62 12.74
N SER A 161 -16.05 12.85 13.26
CA SER A 161 -14.73 13.31 13.66
C SER A 161 -13.64 12.77 12.72
N SER A 162 -12.59 13.55 12.50
CA SER A 162 -11.35 13.11 11.83
C SER A 162 -10.40 12.34 12.77
N SER A 163 -10.76 12.13 14.03
CA SER A 163 -9.93 11.39 14.98
C SER A 163 -9.89 9.91 14.65
N VAL A 164 -8.68 9.37 14.54
CA VAL A 164 -8.40 7.95 14.29
C VAL A 164 -7.90 7.30 15.56
N ALA A 165 -8.30 6.06 15.82
CA ALA A 165 -7.86 5.26 16.95
C ALA A 165 -7.39 3.87 16.50
N LEU A 166 -6.39 3.32 17.17
CA LEU A 166 -6.01 1.92 17.04
C LEU A 166 -7.05 1.05 17.74
N GLU A 167 -7.67 0.13 17.01
CA GLU A 167 -8.66 -0.82 17.54
C GLU A 167 -7.99 -2.07 18.11
N LYS A 168 -7.12 -2.69 17.31
CA LYS A 168 -6.44 -3.93 17.66
C LYS A 168 -5.18 -4.14 16.83
N ILE A 169 -4.33 -5.05 17.30
CA ILE A 169 -3.20 -5.57 16.56
C ILE A 169 -3.42 -7.07 16.40
N LEU A 170 -3.39 -7.55 15.17
CA LEU A 170 -3.42 -8.96 14.82
C LEU A 170 -2.01 -9.39 14.41
N SER A 171 -1.72 -10.69 14.47
CA SER A 171 -0.39 -11.21 14.13
C SER A 171 -0.48 -12.55 13.44
N VAL A 172 0.39 -12.74 12.44
CA VAL A 172 0.72 -14.03 11.84
C VAL A 172 2.14 -14.40 12.29
N PRO A 173 2.32 -15.21 13.34
CA PRO A 173 3.64 -15.49 13.91
C PRO A 173 4.63 -16.09 12.89
N GLU A 174 4.15 -16.82 11.90
CA GLU A 174 4.99 -17.39 10.83
C GLU A 174 5.59 -16.33 9.90
N LEU A 175 5.09 -15.10 9.94
CA LEU A 175 5.62 -13.98 9.16
C LEU A 175 6.57 -13.09 9.97
N ASP A 176 6.82 -13.40 11.24
CA ASP A 176 7.82 -12.67 12.02
C ASP A 176 9.23 -12.86 11.43
N GLN A 177 9.95 -11.75 11.24
CA GLN A 177 11.25 -11.65 10.56
C GLN A 177 11.21 -12.05 9.07
N ILE A 178 10.04 -12.22 8.49
CA ILE A 178 9.85 -12.41 7.05
C ILE A 178 9.43 -11.07 6.44
N TYR A 179 10.11 -10.66 5.36
CA TYR A 179 9.73 -9.42 4.67
C TYR A 179 8.47 -9.62 3.85
N VAL A 180 7.37 -9.05 4.32
CA VAL A 180 6.05 -9.08 3.68
C VAL A 180 5.73 -7.69 3.15
N ARG A 181 5.48 -7.55 1.86
CA ARG A 181 5.30 -6.22 1.25
C ARG A 181 3.86 -5.75 1.20
N SER A 182 2.91 -6.67 1.05
CA SER A 182 1.49 -6.34 0.99
C SER A 182 0.62 -7.52 1.38
N PHE A 183 -0.65 -7.24 1.49
CA PHE A 183 -1.73 -8.23 1.56
C PHE A 183 -2.91 -7.75 0.72
N THR A 184 -3.76 -8.68 0.32
CA THR A 184 -5.00 -8.38 -0.41
C THR A 184 -6.19 -8.80 0.41
N ILE A 185 -7.19 -7.94 0.49
CA ILE A 185 -8.49 -8.27 1.10
C ILE A 185 -9.37 -8.87 0.01
N ASP A 186 -9.85 -10.08 0.24
CA ASP A 186 -10.83 -10.75 -0.62
C ASP A 186 -11.95 -11.32 0.26
N GLY A 187 -13.04 -10.58 0.36
CA GLY A 187 -14.15 -10.90 1.27
C GLY A 187 -13.71 -11.00 2.73
N ASP A 188 -13.85 -12.20 3.31
CA ASP A 188 -13.48 -12.50 4.70
C ASP A 188 -12.03 -13.01 4.85
N ASP A 189 -11.27 -13.06 3.75
CA ASP A 189 -9.92 -13.58 3.72
C ASP A 189 -8.88 -12.48 3.41
N LEU A 190 -7.64 -12.71 3.86
CA LEU A 190 -6.47 -11.92 3.49
C LEU A 190 -5.43 -12.83 2.85
N TYR A 191 -4.84 -12.37 1.76
CA TYR A 191 -3.73 -13.04 1.08
C TYR A 191 -2.45 -12.25 1.29
N PHE A 192 -1.49 -12.79 2.04
CA PHE A 192 -0.19 -12.18 2.26
C PHE A 192 0.82 -12.70 1.25
N VAL A 193 1.48 -11.79 0.54
CA VAL A 193 2.64 -12.13 -0.29
C VAL A 193 3.90 -12.00 0.54
N SER A 194 4.67 -13.08 0.66
CA SER A 194 5.81 -13.10 1.58
C SER A 194 7.09 -13.60 0.92
N GLY A 195 8.22 -13.05 1.39
CA GLY A 195 9.55 -13.41 0.93
C GLY A 195 10.02 -14.81 1.33
N ASN A 196 9.17 -15.62 1.99
CA ASN A 196 9.47 -17.01 2.36
C ASN A 196 8.92 -18.05 1.38
N GLN A 197 8.83 -17.68 0.10
CA GLN A 197 8.36 -18.56 -0.97
C GLN A 197 6.94 -19.10 -0.75
N SER A 198 6.04 -18.26 -0.24
CA SER A 198 4.64 -18.63 -0.09
C SER A 198 3.69 -17.45 -0.15
N ILE A 199 2.46 -17.72 -0.59
CA ILE A 199 1.31 -16.87 -0.35
C ILE A 199 0.53 -17.52 0.78
N LEU A 200 0.15 -16.73 1.79
CA LEU A 200 -0.67 -17.21 2.90
C LEU A 200 -2.07 -16.67 2.77
N ARG A 201 -3.07 -17.55 2.70
CA ARG A 201 -4.47 -17.20 2.88
C ARG A 201 -4.83 -17.31 4.34
N THR A 202 -5.32 -16.21 4.91
CA THR A 202 -5.73 -16.14 6.32
C THR A 202 -7.14 -15.61 6.42
N ARG A 203 -7.81 -15.92 7.50
CA ARG A 203 -9.11 -15.35 7.82
C ARG A 203 -8.93 -13.94 8.39
N LYS A 204 -9.59 -12.95 7.80
CA LYS A 204 -9.41 -11.51 8.13
C LYS A 204 -9.60 -11.18 9.61
N LYS A 205 -10.59 -11.78 10.29
CA LYS A 205 -10.95 -11.42 11.67
C LYS A 205 -9.90 -11.76 12.72
N ASP A 206 -9.03 -12.78 12.51
CA ASP A 206 -8.10 -13.31 13.51
C ASP A 206 -6.76 -13.79 12.94
N LEU A 207 -6.55 -13.62 11.64
CA LEU A 207 -5.37 -14.04 10.88
C LEU A 207 -5.03 -15.53 11.02
N LYS A 208 -6.03 -16.38 11.34
CA LYS A 208 -5.83 -17.83 11.30
C LYS A 208 -5.50 -18.24 9.87
N ILE A 209 -4.35 -18.90 9.68
CA ILE A 209 -3.96 -19.44 8.37
C ILE A 209 -4.96 -20.52 7.97
N LEU A 210 -5.54 -20.35 6.79
CA LEU A 210 -6.48 -21.28 6.15
C LEU A 210 -5.76 -22.14 5.12
N GLU A 211 -4.81 -21.53 4.38
CA GLU A 211 -4.13 -22.18 3.28
C GLU A 211 -2.75 -21.56 3.05
N ARG A 212 -1.87 -22.34 2.45
CA ARG A 212 -0.52 -21.91 2.07
C ARG A 212 -0.24 -22.37 0.64
N PHE A 213 0.11 -21.43 -0.22
CA PHE A 213 0.47 -21.69 -1.61
C PHE A 213 1.98 -21.51 -1.77
N PRO A 214 2.75 -22.61 -1.96
CA PRO A 214 4.18 -22.52 -2.22
C PRO A 214 4.47 -21.82 -3.54
N VAL A 215 5.49 -20.99 -3.58
CA VAL A 215 5.96 -20.33 -4.79
C VAL A 215 7.41 -20.68 -5.09
N PRO A 216 7.80 -20.82 -6.36
CA PRO A 216 9.18 -21.08 -6.76
C PRO A 216 10.12 -19.94 -6.38
N ALA A 217 11.42 -20.26 -6.31
CA ALA A 217 12.46 -19.31 -5.90
C ALA A 217 12.57 -18.11 -6.85
N GLU A 218 12.33 -18.31 -8.15
CA GLU A 218 12.43 -17.29 -9.20
C GLU A 218 11.40 -16.17 -9.05
N ILE A 219 10.27 -16.42 -8.39
CA ILE A 219 9.20 -15.41 -8.18
C ILE A 219 8.99 -15.08 -6.70
N SER A 220 9.91 -15.45 -5.82
CA SER A 220 9.71 -15.29 -4.37
C SER A 220 9.74 -13.84 -3.88
N GLY A 221 10.32 -12.92 -4.63
CA GLY A 221 10.33 -11.48 -4.36
C GLY A 221 9.02 -10.78 -4.74
N MET A 222 7.88 -11.39 -4.43
CA MET A 222 6.55 -10.85 -4.69
C MET A 222 6.36 -9.51 -3.96
N ILE A 223 5.66 -8.60 -4.65
CA ILE A 223 5.27 -7.29 -4.08
C ILE A 223 3.79 -7.26 -3.75
N GLN A 224 2.94 -7.65 -4.70
CA GLN A 224 1.48 -7.61 -4.54
C GLN A 224 0.83 -8.81 -5.21
N LEU A 225 -0.28 -9.25 -4.64
CA LEU A 225 -1.28 -10.07 -5.30
C LEU A 225 -2.55 -9.23 -5.46
N THR A 226 -3.16 -9.26 -6.62
CA THR A 226 -4.43 -8.60 -6.92
C THR A 226 -5.34 -9.55 -7.68
N HIS A 227 -6.63 -9.61 -7.30
CA HIS A 227 -7.62 -10.41 -8.00
C HIS A 227 -8.36 -9.52 -9.01
N ILE A 228 -8.24 -9.85 -10.30
CA ILE A 228 -8.89 -9.13 -11.40
C ILE A 228 -9.66 -10.14 -12.23
N GLN A 229 -10.98 -10.03 -12.26
CA GLN A 229 -11.88 -10.99 -12.91
C GLN A 229 -11.61 -12.42 -12.39
N ASP A 230 -11.22 -13.36 -13.27
CA ASP A 230 -11.00 -14.76 -12.93
C ASP A 230 -9.52 -15.07 -12.59
N TRP A 231 -8.64 -14.04 -12.48
CA TRP A 231 -7.21 -14.23 -12.36
C TRP A 231 -6.61 -13.53 -11.16
N PHE A 232 -5.66 -14.18 -10.53
CA PHE A 232 -4.72 -13.57 -9.60
C PHE A 232 -3.52 -13.01 -10.36
N TYR A 233 -3.29 -11.72 -10.24
CA TYR A 233 -2.14 -11.01 -10.78
C TYR A 233 -1.12 -10.82 -9.67
N ILE A 234 0.14 -11.14 -9.94
CA ILE A 234 1.22 -11.03 -8.95
C ILE A 234 2.35 -10.22 -9.56
N THR A 235 2.70 -9.12 -8.91
CA THR A 235 3.90 -8.35 -9.25
C THR A 235 5.09 -8.89 -8.48
N VAL A 236 6.22 -9.07 -9.17
CA VAL A 236 7.46 -9.66 -8.64
C VAL A 236 8.61 -8.71 -8.91
N SER A 237 9.40 -8.41 -7.89
CA SER A 237 10.55 -7.51 -8.00
C SER A 237 11.87 -8.24 -8.21
N THR A 238 11.99 -9.45 -7.65
CA THR A 238 13.25 -10.20 -7.63
C THR A 238 12.98 -11.70 -7.48
N ASP A 239 13.99 -12.50 -7.70
CA ASP A 239 14.04 -13.88 -7.23
C ASP A 239 14.34 -13.95 -5.71
N LEU A 240 14.51 -15.17 -5.19
CA LEU A 240 14.89 -15.42 -3.80
C LEU A 240 16.24 -14.82 -3.40
N THR A 241 17.15 -14.63 -4.35
CA THR A 241 18.49 -14.08 -4.11
C THR A 241 18.55 -12.55 -4.21
N GLY A 242 17.45 -11.91 -4.60
CA GLY A 242 17.38 -10.48 -4.83
C GLY A 242 17.79 -10.07 -6.26
N ASN A 243 17.89 -11.02 -7.19
CA ASN A 243 18.19 -10.71 -8.59
C ASN A 243 16.97 -10.08 -9.30
N GLN A 244 17.13 -8.85 -9.73
CA GLN A 244 16.08 -8.05 -10.38
C GLN A 244 15.81 -8.44 -11.85
N ASP A 245 16.64 -9.30 -12.45
CA ASP A 245 16.38 -9.82 -13.79
C ASP A 245 15.15 -10.75 -13.83
N TYR A 246 14.70 -11.19 -12.65
CA TYR A 246 13.46 -11.96 -12.47
C TYR A 246 12.24 -11.09 -12.18
N ALA A 247 12.37 -9.76 -12.25
CA ALA A 247 11.22 -8.87 -12.08
C ALA A 247 10.20 -9.09 -13.20
N THR A 248 8.94 -9.33 -12.81
CA THR A 248 7.87 -9.65 -13.76
C THR A 248 6.48 -9.36 -13.20
N ILE A 249 5.47 -9.46 -14.07
CA ILE A 249 4.06 -9.55 -13.70
C ILE A 249 3.54 -10.86 -14.24
N LEU A 250 3.07 -11.71 -13.36
CA LEU A 250 2.46 -12.98 -13.73
C LEU A 250 1.01 -13.05 -13.31
N ARG A 251 0.25 -13.95 -13.94
CA ARG A 251 -1.11 -14.26 -13.52
C ARG A 251 -1.42 -15.75 -13.56
N VAL A 252 -2.29 -16.17 -12.65
CA VAL A 252 -2.81 -17.56 -12.57
C VAL A 252 -4.29 -17.53 -12.21
N GLN A 253 -5.03 -18.57 -12.60
CA GLN A 253 -6.42 -18.78 -12.17
C GLN A 253 -6.48 -19.49 -10.81
N ASP A 254 -5.56 -20.42 -10.56
CA ASP A 254 -5.44 -21.15 -9.30
C ASP A 254 -4.03 -20.92 -8.71
N LEU A 255 -3.95 -20.44 -7.49
CA LEU A 255 -2.68 -20.20 -6.81
C LEU A 255 -1.86 -21.48 -6.58
N ASN A 256 -2.49 -22.66 -6.61
CA ASN A 256 -1.80 -23.95 -6.53
C ASN A 256 -0.90 -24.22 -7.76
N ASP A 257 -1.23 -23.62 -8.90
CA ASP A 257 -0.46 -23.77 -10.15
C ASP A 257 0.91 -23.12 -10.08
N LEU A 258 1.12 -22.15 -9.16
CA LEU A 258 2.41 -21.50 -8.95
C LEU A 258 3.52 -22.50 -8.64
N SER A 259 3.24 -23.50 -7.82
CA SER A 259 4.23 -24.53 -7.42
C SER A 259 4.76 -25.38 -8.57
N SER A 260 3.99 -25.49 -9.66
CA SER A 260 4.34 -26.25 -10.87
C SER A 260 4.94 -25.38 -11.97
N GLY A 261 5.05 -24.06 -11.77
CA GLY A 261 5.48 -23.13 -12.81
C GLY A 261 4.42 -22.84 -13.88
N SER A 262 3.15 -23.16 -13.60
CA SER A 262 2.04 -22.99 -14.55
C SER A 262 1.39 -21.63 -14.37
N TRP A 263 2.07 -20.57 -14.80
CA TRP A 263 1.53 -19.21 -14.85
C TRP A 263 1.75 -18.58 -16.21
N GLU A 264 1.02 -17.50 -16.47
CA GLU A 264 1.23 -16.66 -17.64
C GLU A 264 2.04 -15.42 -17.23
N ASP A 265 3.19 -15.21 -17.88
CA ASP A 265 3.95 -13.95 -17.78
C ASP A 265 3.31 -12.93 -18.71
N ILE A 266 2.90 -11.80 -18.14
CA ILE A 266 2.22 -10.73 -18.88
C ILE A 266 3.02 -9.44 -18.94
N TYR A 267 4.25 -9.43 -18.40
CA TYR A 267 5.03 -8.20 -18.30
C TYR A 267 5.45 -7.64 -19.66
N ASP A 268 5.58 -8.49 -20.67
CA ASP A 268 5.86 -8.07 -22.05
C ASP A 268 4.72 -7.25 -22.69
N ASN A 269 3.52 -7.23 -22.11
CA ASN A 269 2.46 -6.31 -22.54
C ASN A 269 2.76 -4.85 -22.17
N PHE A 270 3.68 -4.61 -21.24
CA PHE A 270 4.28 -3.33 -20.90
C PHE A 270 5.65 -3.26 -21.57
N VAL A 271 6.53 -2.32 -21.18
CA VAL A 271 7.88 -2.25 -21.75
C VAL A 271 8.76 -3.42 -21.29
N GLY A 272 8.56 -3.89 -20.05
CA GLY A 272 9.41 -4.88 -19.43
C GLY A 272 10.76 -4.33 -18.97
N GLY A 273 11.52 -5.13 -18.21
CA GLY A 273 12.85 -4.77 -17.71
C GLY A 273 12.90 -3.77 -16.57
N GLY A 274 11.74 -3.28 -16.12
CA GLY A 274 11.59 -2.47 -14.92
C GLY A 274 11.45 -3.30 -13.65
N THR A 275 10.85 -2.71 -12.64
CA THR A 275 10.42 -3.40 -11.42
C THR A 275 8.97 -3.02 -11.16
N PRO A 276 8.02 -3.88 -11.52
CA PRO A 276 6.60 -3.62 -11.27
C PRO A 276 6.33 -3.60 -9.77
N TYR A 277 5.41 -2.72 -9.36
CA TYR A 277 5.12 -2.51 -7.96
C TYR A 277 3.65 -2.80 -7.65
N TYR A 278 2.80 -1.80 -7.43
CA TYR A 278 1.38 -2.03 -7.11
C TYR A 278 0.48 -1.81 -8.33
N ILE A 279 -0.52 -2.68 -8.44
CA ILE A 279 -1.68 -2.49 -9.31
C ILE A 279 -2.81 -1.91 -8.44
N SER A 280 -3.34 -0.77 -8.85
CA SER A 280 -4.49 -0.11 -8.25
C SER A 280 -5.64 -0.07 -9.25
N SER A 281 -6.89 0.08 -8.77
CA SER A 281 -8.05 0.25 -9.64
C SER A 281 -8.90 1.41 -9.18
N PHE A 282 -9.24 2.30 -10.11
CA PHE A 282 -10.19 3.40 -9.91
C PHE A 282 -10.70 3.91 -11.26
N ASP A 283 -11.85 4.57 -11.26
CA ASP A 283 -12.50 5.14 -12.46
C ASP A 283 -12.73 4.12 -13.59
N GLY A 284 -12.83 2.83 -13.26
CA GLY A 284 -13.04 1.76 -14.24
C GLY A 284 -11.78 1.26 -14.94
N HIS A 285 -10.60 1.76 -14.58
CA HIS A 285 -9.31 1.38 -15.12
C HIS A 285 -8.40 0.76 -14.07
N TYR A 286 -7.37 0.06 -14.52
CA TYR A 286 -6.26 -0.43 -13.69
C TYR A 286 -5.02 0.42 -13.94
N TYR A 287 -4.20 0.55 -12.89
CA TYR A 287 -2.97 1.34 -12.92
C TYR A 287 -1.84 0.53 -12.29
N LEU A 288 -0.74 0.41 -13.03
CA LEU A 288 0.49 -0.22 -12.56
C LEU A 288 1.52 0.87 -12.27
N THR A 289 2.14 0.82 -11.11
CA THR A 289 3.37 1.57 -10.85
C THR A 289 4.58 0.67 -11.06
N GLU A 290 5.64 1.20 -11.66
CA GLU A 290 6.92 0.54 -11.80
C GLU A 290 8.07 1.53 -11.74
N HIS A 291 9.28 1.06 -11.57
CA HIS A 291 10.48 1.89 -11.58
C HIS A 291 11.62 1.23 -12.36
N ARG A 292 12.74 1.94 -12.56
CA ARG A 292 13.92 1.60 -13.34
C ARG A 292 13.82 1.88 -14.84
N ILE A 293 12.65 2.10 -15.41
CA ILE A 293 12.48 2.45 -16.82
C ILE A 293 12.07 3.91 -16.93
N PRO A 294 12.93 4.81 -17.37
CA PRO A 294 12.58 6.22 -17.52
C PRO A 294 11.42 6.43 -18.49
N GLY A 295 10.45 7.26 -18.10
CA GLY A 295 9.26 7.56 -18.90
C GLY A 295 8.19 6.46 -18.90
N HIS A 296 8.36 5.42 -18.09
CA HIS A 296 7.42 4.29 -17.98
C HIS A 296 7.24 3.92 -16.51
N SER A 297 6.89 4.91 -15.69
CA SER A 297 6.79 4.74 -14.24
C SER A 297 5.37 4.49 -13.74
N VAL A 298 4.37 4.88 -14.52
CA VAL A 298 2.95 4.64 -14.25
C VAL A 298 2.24 4.28 -15.55
N TRP A 299 1.54 3.17 -15.54
CA TRP A 299 0.75 2.69 -16.64
C TRP A 299 -0.73 2.72 -16.29
N GLN A 300 -1.57 3.01 -17.30
CA GLN A 300 -2.99 2.71 -17.26
C GLN A 300 -3.27 1.57 -18.23
N PHE A 301 -4.17 0.66 -17.84
CA PHE A 301 -4.63 -0.44 -18.70
C PHE A 301 -6.04 -0.87 -18.31
N ASP A 302 -6.67 -1.64 -19.19
CA ASP A 302 -7.97 -2.26 -18.94
C ASP A 302 -7.85 -3.77 -19.03
N VAL A 303 -8.83 -4.47 -18.43
CA VAL A 303 -8.99 -5.92 -18.57
C VAL A 303 -10.41 -6.19 -19.03
N ILE A 304 -10.54 -6.68 -20.27
CA ILE A 304 -11.82 -7.02 -20.90
C ILE A 304 -11.78 -8.50 -21.28
N ASP A 305 -12.72 -9.28 -20.79
CA ASP A 305 -12.78 -10.74 -21.04
C ASP A 305 -11.44 -11.44 -20.74
N ASN A 306 -10.83 -11.08 -19.62
CA ASN A 306 -9.50 -11.53 -19.17
C ASN A 306 -8.31 -11.13 -20.07
N ALA A 307 -8.51 -10.29 -21.09
CA ALA A 307 -7.44 -9.75 -21.93
C ALA A 307 -7.03 -8.35 -21.47
N LEU A 308 -5.72 -8.08 -21.44
CA LEU A 308 -5.19 -6.74 -21.22
C LEU A 308 -5.41 -5.90 -22.48
N THR A 309 -5.98 -4.70 -22.31
CA THR A 309 -6.28 -3.77 -23.40
C THR A 309 -5.94 -2.33 -23.00
N ASP A 310 -5.90 -1.45 -23.97
CA ASP A 310 -5.74 0.01 -23.78
C ASP A 310 -4.54 0.40 -22.88
N ILE A 311 -3.44 -0.35 -23.03
CA ILE A 311 -2.22 -0.15 -22.25
C ILE A 311 -1.51 1.11 -22.71
N ARG A 312 -1.31 2.07 -21.79
CA ARG A 312 -0.58 3.31 -22.07
C ARG A 312 0.24 3.78 -20.86
N ALA A 313 1.44 4.30 -21.12
CA ALA A 313 2.22 4.96 -20.08
C ALA A 313 1.64 6.36 -19.81
N LEU A 314 1.60 6.76 -18.53
CA LEU A 314 1.22 8.10 -18.09
C LEU A 314 2.45 8.95 -17.77
N PHE A 315 3.49 8.37 -17.16
CA PHE A 315 4.74 9.03 -16.73
C PHE A 315 5.96 8.17 -17.03
#